data_6c69b377caf0b3ca8b0b39fc084b5893
#
_entry.id   6c69b377caf0b3ca8b0b39fc084b5893
#
_cell.length_a   1.000
_cell.length_b   1.000
_cell.length_c   1.000
_cell.angle_alpha   90.00
_cell.angle_beta   90.00
_cell.angle_gamma   90.00
#
_symmetry.space_group_name_H-M   'P 1'
#
loop_
_entity.id
_entity.type
_entity.pdbx_description
1 polymer ?
#
loop_
_entity_poly.entity_id
_entity_poly.type
_entity_poly.pdbx_seq_one_letter_code
_entity_poly.pdbx_strand_id
1 'polypeptide(L)'
;MLYDDLAEIIANLRGLGGDHAFVEAKRAESKLPKSVRETLSAFANTSGGVLILGLDETQGFEATGVRDPAKMEADLAALCSENLEPPLRPLIGTHRFEGADLVVAEIPELPPGSKPSFNRGVGMTQGSFVRVADGDRRLSPYEVQLMMANRGQPRDDEQPVAGTTIANLDHALVDTFLSRLRRHRSRAFANLDTTAALRRAKVLVGTELSLAGLLALGEYPQEFFPQLMLTFVHYPTKSGPDPRNGTRFIDNVAAEGPIPVMVDEALIALRRNMKRRSTVRGAGRAETYEYPETALREAVVNALVHRDYSGTSHGTQVQVEMYPDRLLIRNPGGLYGSVREENLGVEGTSSARNATLLKILEDTPLPGSDRPICENRGSGIPAMLAAMRDAKLSPPRFADDISAFSATFPNHTLMGDDAVRWIASLDEHGLTDSQCHGLAMLFHGETLNNQAYRNANDLDSRVATEELGDLVARGLLVPAGGRRYAHYTLAEDAAPAPTDSTDSPAPPKRRADRREEILDALGDDEATRADLVAVTGLHDRTMTRWLTVLLRQGLIEATERNLRSPNVRYRRTSKRTLDETGG
;
A
#
# COMPACT_ATOMS: atom_id res chain seq x y z
N MET A 1 -23.83 -10.52 8.37
CA MET A 1 -24.07 -9.82 7.09
C MET A 1 -25.56 -9.75 6.82
N LEU A 2 -26.08 -8.62 6.33
CA LEU A 2 -27.48 -8.49 5.89
C LEU A 2 -27.59 -8.99 4.44
N TYR A 3 -28.82 -9.33 4.02
CA TYR A 3 -29.07 -9.81 2.64
C TYR A 3 -28.70 -8.75 1.58
N ASP A 4 -29.05 -7.50 1.83
CA ASP A 4 -28.77 -6.38 0.91
C ASP A 4 -27.26 -6.17 0.73
N ASP A 5 -26.46 -6.30 1.80
CA ASP A 5 -25.01 -6.24 1.74
C ASP A 5 -24.42 -7.37 0.84
N LEU A 6 -24.98 -8.59 0.95
CA LEU A 6 -24.54 -9.74 0.15
C LEU A 6 -24.87 -9.55 -1.34
N ALA A 7 -26.07 -9.04 -1.64
CA ALA A 7 -26.50 -8.77 -3.00
C ALA A 7 -25.62 -7.71 -3.67
N GLU A 8 -25.26 -6.65 -2.95
CA GLU A 8 -24.32 -5.61 -3.43
C GLU A 8 -22.93 -6.19 -3.68
N ILE A 9 -22.39 -7.00 -2.78
CA ILE A 9 -21.09 -7.65 -2.94
C ILE A 9 -21.08 -8.53 -4.21
N ILE A 10 -22.12 -9.36 -4.40
CA ILE A 10 -22.20 -10.24 -5.58
C ILE A 10 -22.35 -9.43 -6.88
N ALA A 11 -23.13 -8.35 -6.86
CA ALA A 11 -23.25 -7.46 -8.02
C ALA A 11 -21.90 -6.84 -8.39
N ASN A 12 -21.12 -6.41 -7.39
CA ASN A 12 -19.77 -5.87 -7.60
C ASN A 12 -18.79 -6.92 -8.16
N LEU A 13 -18.81 -8.16 -7.64
CA LEU A 13 -17.99 -9.27 -8.17
C LEU A 13 -18.32 -9.53 -9.65
N ARG A 14 -19.59 -9.53 -10.01
CA ARG A 14 -20.07 -9.70 -11.40
C ARG A 14 -19.64 -8.54 -12.29
N GLY A 15 -19.71 -7.30 -11.78
CA GLY A 15 -19.28 -6.10 -12.52
C GLY A 15 -17.78 -6.04 -12.75
N LEU A 16 -16.98 -6.46 -11.78
CA LEU A 16 -15.51 -6.47 -11.86
C LEU A 16 -14.96 -7.71 -12.60
N GLY A 17 -15.73 -8.80 -12.67
CA GLY A 17 -15.35 -10.03 -13.32
C GLY A 17 -14.23 -10.82 -12.61
N GLY A 18 -14.01 -10.60 -11.33
CA GLY A 18 -12.99 -11.29 -10.52
C GLY A 18 -13.18 -11.06 -9.02
N ASP A 19 -12.47 -11.87 -8.22
CA ASP A 19 -12.39 -11.70 -6.78
C ASP A 19 -11.81 -10.34 -6.41
N HIS A 20 -12.17 -9.84 -5.24
CA HIS A 20 -11.74 -8.55 -4.71
C HIS A 20 -10.76 -8.75 -3.54
N ALA A 21 -9.97 -7.73 -3.21
CA ALA A 21 -9.01 -7.79 -2.09
C ALA A 21 -9.63 -8.28 -0.75
N PHE A 22 -10.92 -8.01 -0.54
CA PHE A 22 -11.65 -8.33 0.70
C PHE A 22 -12.74 -9.39 0.52
N VAL A 23 -12.92 -9.94 -0.67
CA VAL A 23 -13.95 -10.94 -0.96
C VAL A 23 -13.34 -12.07 -1.77
N GLU A 24 -13.66 -13.28 -1.37
CA GLU A 24 -13.29 -14.50 -2.09
C GLU A 24 -14.54 -15.33 -2.32
N ALA A 25 -14.82 -15.70 -3.57
CA ALA A 25 -15.90 -16.59 -3.93
C ALA A 25 -15.38 -17.98 -4.28
N LYS A 26 -16.07 -19.01 -3.81
CA LYS A 26 -15.74 -20.42 -4.10
C LYS A 26 -17.00 -21.23 -4.42
N ARG A 27 -16.92 -22.04 -5.45
CA ARG A 27 -18.03 -22.92 -5.85
C ARG A 27 -18.49 -23.90 -4.78
N ALA A 28 -17.64 -24.51 -4.00
CA ALA A 28 -17.82 -25.32 -2.79
C ALA A 28 -19.21 -26.03 -2.60
N GLU A 29 -19.75 -26.68 -3.63
CA GLU A 29 -21.10 -27.28 -3.57
C GLU A 29 -21.28 -28.36 -2.46
N SER A 30 -20.25 -29.17 -2.20
CA SER A 30 -20.33 -30.31 -1.29
C SER A 30 -19.15 -30.45 -0.31
N LYS A 31 -18.03 -29.81 -0.58
CA LYS A 31 -16.80 -29.90 0.23
C LYS A 31 -16.06 -28.57 0.19
N LEU A 32 -15.42 -28.24 1.32
CA LEU A 32 -14.50 -27.09 1.38
C LEU A 32 -13.30 -27.31 0.47
N PRO A 33 -13.01 -26.41 -0.47
CA PRO A 33 -11.77 -26.42 -1.24
C PRO A 33 -10.54 -26.33 -0.33
N LYS A 34 -9.45 -26.98 -0.71
CA LYS A 34 -8.20 -26.95 0.09
C LYS A 34 -7.63 -25.53 0.23
N SER A 35 -7.83 -24.68 -0.75
CA SER A 35 -7.41 -23.27 -0.76
C SER A 35 -8.09 -22.42 0.30
N VAL A 36 -9.25 -22.82 0.83
CA VAL A 36 -9.95 -22.05 1.89
C VAL A 36 -9.05 -21.80 3.11
N ARG A 37 -8.15 -22.74 3.45
CA ARG A 37 -7.19 -22.54 4.56
C ARG A 37 -6.22 -21.40 4.31
N GLU A 38 -5.78 -21.26 3.07
CA GLU A 38 -4.87 -20.20 2.62
C GLU A 38 -5.59 -18.85 2.68
N THR A 39 -6.82 -18.80 2.16
CA THR A 39 -7.69 -17.61 2.20
C THR A 39 -8.02 -17.16 3.62
N LEU A 40 -8.37 -18.09 4.51
CA LEU A 40 -8.65 -17.76 5.93
C LEU A 40 -7.40 -17.19 6.62
N SER A 41 -6.22 -17.79 6.40
CA SER A 41 -4.95 -17.26 6.90
C SER A 41 -4.67 -15.87 6.31
N ALA A 42 -4.86 -15.71 5.00
CA ALA A 42 -4.61 -14.46 4.31
C ALA A 42 -5.49 -13.31 4.82
N PHE A 43 -6.78 -13.54 4.93
CA PHE A 43 -7.71 -12.54 5.49
C PHE A 43 -7.39 -12.18 6.94
N ALA A 44 -7.12 -13.18 7.77
CA ALA A 44 -6.79 -12.96 9.19
C ALA A 44 -5.49 -12.16 9.38
N ASN A 45 -4.52 -12.34 8.50
CA ASN A 45 -3.23 -11.66 8.54
C ASN A 45 -3.24 -10.26 7.89
N THR A 46 -4.23 -9.99 7.03
CA THR A 46 -4.35 -8.70 6.35
C THR A 46 -5.41 -7.84 7.04
N SER A 47 -6.47 -7.54 6.40
CA SER A 47 -7.53 -6.62 6.90
C SER A 47 -8.86 -7.31 7.18
N GLY A 48 -8.86 -8.63 7.27
CA GLY A 48 -10.08 -9.43 7.28
C GLY A 48 -10.67 -9.58 5.89
N GLY A 49 -11.86 -10.18 5.80
CA GLY A 49 -12.54 -10.36 4.52
C GLY A 49 -13.81 -11.21 4.61
N VAL A 50 -14.42 -11.40 3.47
CA VAL A 50 -15.66 -12.19 3.32
C VAL A 50 -15.38 -13.37 2.38
N LEU A 51 -15.66 -14.57 2.85
CA LEU A 51 -15.63 -15.79 2.05
C LEU A 51 -17.08 -16.19 1.72
N ILE A 52 -17.39 -16.35 0.43
CA ILE A 52 -18.70 -16.78 -0.07
C ILE A 52 -18.55 -18.16 -0.71
N LEU A 53 -19.24 -19.16 -0.17
CA LEU A 53 -19.27 -20.52 -0.70
C LEU A 53 -20.59 -20.76 -1.43
N GLY A 54 -20.52 -21.37 -2.61
CA GLY A 54 -21.66 -21.60 -3.48
C GLY A 54 -21.78 -20.63 -4.66
N LEU A 55 -20.74 -19.81 -4.93
CA LEU A 55 -20.61 -19.00 -6.13
C LEU A 55 -19.52 -19.56 -7.05
N ASP A 56 -19.78 -19.64 -8.34
CA ASP A 56 -18.80 -20.10 -9.34
C ASP A 56 -18.17 -18.91 -10.07
N GLU A 57 -16.94 -18.53 -9.67
CA GLU A 57 -16.15 -17.47 -10.32
C GLU A 57 -15.96 -17.72 -11.82
N THR A 58 -15.80 -18.99 -12.22
CA THR A 58 -15.55 -19.36 -13.62
C THR A 58 -16.78 -19.19 -14.52
N GLN A 59 -17.97 -19.10 -13.92
CA GLN A 59 -19.27 -18.88 -14.58
C GLN A 59 -19.80 -17.46 -14.30
N GLY A 60 -18.92 -16.49 -14.07
CA GLY A 60 -19.33 -15.10 -13.80
C GLY A 60 -20.07 -14.92 -12.48
N PHE A 61 -19.67 -15.65 -11.45
CA PHE A 61 -20.28 -15.65 -10.11
C PHE A 61 -21.75 -16.12 -10.10
N GLU A 62 -22.04 -17.17 -10.88
CA GLU A 62 -23.33 -17.83 -10.84
C GLU A 62 -23.55 -18.50 -9.47
N ALA A 63 -24.76 -18.36 -8.92
CA ALA A 63 -25.14 -18.97 -7.65
C ALA A 63 -25.43 -20.46 -7.81
N THR A 64 -24.41 -21.30 -7.66
CA THR A 64 -24.55 -22.78 -7.74
C THR A 64 -25.09 -23.40 -6.46
N GLY A 65 -24.92 -22.69 -5.34
CA GLY A 65 -25.37 -23.09 -4.02
C GLY A 65 -24.55 -24.19 -3.35
N VAL A 66 -24.81 -24.38 -2.06
CA VAL A 66 -24.24 -25.43 -1.21
C VAL A 66 -25.30 -26.47 -0.94
N ARG A 67 -25.02 -27.77 -1.14
CA ARG A 67 -26.00 -28.86 -0.98
C ARG A 67 -26.46 -29.07 0.46
N ASP A 68 -25.55 -28.92 1.40
CA ASP A 68 -25.82 -29.07 2.85
C ASP A 68 -25.16 -27.87 3.58
N PRO A 69 -25.89 -26.75 3.69
CA PRO A 69 -25.35 -25.53 4.31
C PRO A 69 -24.95 -25.75 5.78
N ALA A 70 -25.76 -26.47 6.56
CA ALA A 70 -25.48 -26.69 7.97
C ALA A 70 -24.20 -27.49 8.20
N LYS A 71 -23.96 -28.51 7.36
CA LYS A 71 -22.69 -29.25 7.37
C LYS A 71 -21.51 -28.38 6.93
N MET A 72 -21.71 -27.57 5.91
CA MET A 72 -20.65 -26.68 5.41
C MET A 72 -20.24 -25.63 6.45
N GLU A 73 -21.20 -25.05 7.17
CA GLU A 73 -20.94 -24.15 8.30
C GLU A 73 -20.14 -24.86 9.40
N ALA A 74 -20.54 -26.09 9.78
CA ALA A 74 -19.84 -26.88 10.78
C ALA A 74 -18.41 -27.24 10.34
N ASP A 75 -18.23 -27.68 9.08
CA ASP A 75 -16.91 -28.01 8.52
C ASP A 75 -15.99 -26.77 8.47
N LEU A 76 -16.54 -25.60 8.11
CA LEU A 76 -15.79 -24.33 8.09
C LEU A 76 -15.43 -23.87 9.50
N ALA A 77 -16.35 -23.96 10.46
CA ALA A 77 -16.09 -23.64 11.86
C ALA A 77 -15.03 -24.55 12.48
N ALA A 78 -15.09 -25.86 12.20
CA ALA A 78 -14.07 -26.82 12.63
C ALA A 78 -12.69 -26.51 12.00
N LEU A 79 -12.66 -26.16 10.71
CA LEU A 79 -11.42 -25.76 10.04
C LEU A 79 -10.79 -24.52 10.69
N CYS A 80 -11.60 -23.52 11.03
CA CYS A 80 -11.14 -22.28 11.69
C CYS A 80 -10.61 -22.54 13.11
N SER A 81 -11.24 -23.44 13.85
CA SER A 81 -10.87 -23.71 15.25
C SER A 81 -9.73 -24.72 15.41
N GLU A 82 -9.63 -25.72 14.53
CA GLU A 82 -8.70 -26.85 14.70
C GLU A 82 -7.47 -26.79 13.79
N ASN A 83 -7.63 -26.26 12.58
CA ASN A 83 -6.57 -26.29 11.57
C ASN A 83 -5.77 -24.98 11.46
N LEU A 84 -6.27 -23.90 12.04
CA LEU A 84 -5.57 -22.61 12.07
C LEU A 84 -5.00 -22.31 13.47
N GLU A 85 -3.89 -21.62 13.52
CA GLU A 85 -3.26 -21.15 14.75
C GLU A 85 -2.80 -19.68 14.58
N PRO A 86 -3.25 -18.76 15.46
CA PRO A 86 -4.31 -18.96 16.47
C PRO A 86 -5.66 -19.30 15.82
N PRO A 87 -6.57 -19.95 16.56
CA PRO A 87 -7.92 -20.27 16.07
C PRO A 87 -8.68 -19.00 15.68
N LEU A 88 -9.39 -19.05 14.56
CA LEU A 88 -10.22 -17.96 14.08
C LEU A 88 -11.67 -18.14 14.53
N ARG A 89 -12.39 -17.03 14.70
CA ARG A 89 -13.81 -17.02 15.07
C ARG A 89 -14.59 -16.14 14.07
N PRO A 90 -14.78 -16.62 12.82
CA PRO A 90 -15.58 -15.90 11.84
C PRO A 90 -17.06 -15.90 12.22
N LEU A 91 -17.79 -14.91 11.73
CA LEU A 91 -19.24 -14.95 11.72
C LEU A 91 -19.68 -15.71 10.48
N ILE A 92 -20.28 -16.90 10.69
CA ILE A 92 -20.71 -17.77 9.60
C ILE A 92 -22.24 -17.79 9.58
N GLY A 93 -22.84 -17.76 8.40
CA GLY A 93 -24.27 -17.86 8.20
C GLY A 93 -24.65 -18.24 6.78
N THR A 94 -25.84 -18.87 6.67
CA THR A 94 -26.43 -19.23 5.37
C THR A 94 -27.37 -18.14 4.89
N HIS A 95 -27.26 -17.78 3.62
CA HIS A 95 -28.12 -16.80 2.95
C HIS A 95 -28.69 -17.40 1.66
N ARG A 96 -30.00 -17.20 1.46
CA ARG A 96 -30.63 -17.62 0.20
C ARG A 96 -30.52 -16.50 -0.82
N PHE A 97 -29.89 -16.80 -1.96
CA PHE A 97 -29.65 -15.84 -3.02
C PHE A 97 -29.91 -16.48 -4.39
N GLU A 98 -30.74 -15.86 -5.24
CA GLU A 98 -31.13 -16.36 -6.58
C GLU A 98 -31.62 -17.82 -6.57
N GLY A 99 -32.31 -18.24 -5.49
CA GLY A 99 -32.81 -19.61 -5.35
C GLY A 99 -31.79 -20.63 -4.82
N ALA A 100 -30.53 -20.27 -4.64
CA ALA A 100 -29.46 -21.09 -4.10
C ALA A 100 -29.14 -20.71 -2.64
N ASP A 101 -28.69 -21.68 -1.85
CA ASP A 101 -28.23 -21.42 -0.47
C ASP A 101 -26.70 -21.22 -0.50
N LEU A 102 -26.26 -20.03 -0.10
CA LEU A 102 -24.86 -19.64 0.02
C LEU A 102 -24.42 -19.65 1.47
N VAL A 103 -23.23 -20.18 1.76
CA VAL A 103 -22.62 -20.05 3.09
C VAL A 103 -21.61 -18.90 3.05
N VAL A 104 -21.79 -17.91 3.90
CA VAL A 104 -21.00 -16.70 3.98
C VAL A 104 -20.26 -16.65 5.30
N ALA A 105 -18.96 -16.40 5.28
CA ALA A 105 -18.15 -16.20 6.47
C ALA A 105 -17.47 -14.84 6.45
N GLU A 106 -17.67 -14.06 7.51
CA GLU A 106 -16.93 -12.82 7.75
C GLU A 106 -15.73 -13.14 8.65
N ILE A 107 -14.53 -13.04 8.09
CA ILE A 107 -13.28 -13.35 8.76
C ILE A 107 -12.71 -12.04 9.34
N PRO A 108 -12.57 -11.94 10.68
CA PRO A 108 -11.96 -10.77 11.28
C PRO A 108 -10.45 -10.74 11.04
N GLU A 109 -9.89 -9.55 10.91
CA GLU A 109 -8.46 -9.36 11.04
C GLU A 109 -8.00 -9.71 12.46
N LEU A 110 -6.90 -10.44 12.59
CA LEU A 110 -6.27 -10.66 13.88
C LEU A 110 -5.55 -9.41 14.41
N PRO A 111 -5.60 -9.16 15.71
CA PRO A 111 -4.77 -8.12 16.30
C PRO A 111 -3.28 -8.42 16.09
N PRO A 112 -2.40 -7.41 16.00
CA PRO A 112 -0.97 -7.60 15.74
C PRO A 112 -0.29 -8.59 16.67
N GLY A 113 -0.65 -8.59 17.96
CA GLY A 113 -0.14 -9.52 18.96
C GLY A 113 -0.51 -11.00 18.73
N SER A 114 -1.40 -11.29 17.79
CA SER A 114 -1.83 -12.65 17.44
C SER A 114 -1.41 -13.08 16.04
N LYS A 115 -0.90 -12.16 15.19
CA LYS A 115 -0.38 -12.49 13.85
C LYS A 115 1.00 -13.17 13.93
N PRO A 116 1.37 -14.02 12.95
CA PRO A 116 0.52 -14.45 11.85
C PRO A 116 -0.42 -15.60 12.25
N SER A 117 -1.60 -15.68 11.58
CA SER A 117 -2.41 -16.88 11.49
C SER A 117 -1.80 -17.83 10.48
N PHE A 118 -1.77 -19.12 10.77
CA PHE A 118 -1.18 -20.09 9.86
C PHE A 118 -1.88 -21.46 9.93
N ASN A 119 -1.75 -22.24 8.87
CA ASN A 119 -2.19 -23.63 8.84
C ASN A 119 -1.29 -24.50 9.69
N ARG A 120 -1.80 -25.05 10.81
CA ARG A 120 -1.06 -25.92 11.75
C ARG A 120 -0.44 -27.13 11.08
N GLY A 121 -1.13 -27.73 10.09
CA GLY A 121 -0.69 -28.96 9.43
C GLY A 121 0.62 -28.82 8.64
N VAL A 122 0.98 -27.61 8.20
CA VAL A 122 2.21 -27.32 7.45
C VAL A 122 3.16 -26.38 8.19
N GLY A 123 2.74 -25.87 9.35
CA GLY A 123 3.55 -25.00 10.20
C GLY A 123 3.61 -23.54 9.74
N MET A 124 4.08 -22.67 10.62
CA MET A 124 4.01 -21.21 10.46
C MET A 124 4.69 -20.70 9.17
N THR A 125 5.91 -21.15 8.87
CA THR A 125 6.67 -20.65 7.71
C THR A 125 6.02 -21.02 6.36
N GLN A 126 5.35 -22.17 6.28
CA GLN A 126 4.72 -22.64 5.04
C GLN A 126 3.22 -22.38 4.99
N GLY A 127 2.60 -22.14 6.14
CA GLY A 127 1.15 -22.03 6.28
C GLY A 127 0.62 -20.61 6.51
N SER A 128 1.50 -19.61 6.53
CA SER A 128 1.10 -18.20 6.67
C SER A 128 0.93 -17.52 5.32
N PHE A 129 -0.22 -16.87 5.13
CA PHE A 129 -0.58 -16.19 3.88
C PHE A 129 -1.06 -14.78 4.17
N VAL A 130 -0.95 -13.90 3.17
CA VAL A 130 -1.51 -12.54 3.14
C VAL A 130 -2.28 -12.33 1.86
N ARG A 131 -3.29 -11.47 1.90
CA ARG A 131 -4.06 -11.07 0.73
C ARG A 131 -3.33 -9.97 -0.02
N VAL A 132 -3.08 -10.18 -1.31
CA VAL A 132 -2.46 -9.20 -2.21
C VAL A 132 -3.34 -9.09 -3.46
N ALA A 133 -3.98 -7.95 -3.63
CA ALA A 133 -5.00 -7.75 -4.66
C ALA A 133 -6.10 -8.83 -4.62
N ASP A 134 -6.21 -9.67 -5.64
CA ASP A 134 -7.21 -10.75 -5.78
C ASP A 134 -6.67 -12.14 -5.41
N GLY A 135 -5.47 -12.23 -4.81
CA GLY A 135 -4.81 -13.52 -4.56
C GLY A 135 -4.21 -13.68 -3.17
N ASP A 136 -4.05 -14.92 -2.75
CA ASP A 136 -3.40 -15.29 -1.50
C ASP A 136 -1.91 -15.54 -1.75
N ARG A 137 -1.04 -14.73 -1.15
CA ARG A 137 0.42 -14.85 -1.23
C ARG A 137 0.97 -15.42 0.08
N ARG A 138 1.83 -16.42 -0.04
CA ARG A 138 2.57 -16.90 1.13
C ARG A 138 3.52 -15.82 1.65
N LEU A 139 3.56 -15.67 2.98
CA LEU A 139 4.53 -14.82 3.66
C LEU A 139 5.95 -15.36 3.45
N SER A 140 6.89 -14.46 3.21
CA SER A 140 8.31 -14.76 3.26
C SER A 140 8.77 -15.05 4.71
N PRO A 141 9.88 -15.78 4.92
CA PRO A 141 10.42 -15.98 6.26
C PRO A 141 10.69 -14.68 7.02
N TYR A 142 11.12 -13.63 6.32
CA TYR A 142 11.31 -12.30 6.90
C TYR A 142 10.00 -11.69 7.40
N GLU A 143 8.93 -11.72 6.59
CA GLU A 143 7.61 -11.20 6.99
C GLU A 143 7.03 -11.96 8.19
N VAL A 144 7.23 -13.30 8.25
CA VAL A 144 6.84 -14.09 9.41
C VAL A 144 7.60 -13.65 10.66
N GLN A 145 8.93 -13.47 10.57
CA GLN A 145 9.75 -12.98 11.69
C GLN A 145 9.32 -11.60 12.14
N LEU A 146 9.02 -10.70 11.21
CA LEU A 146 8.56 -9.34 11.49
C LEU A 146 7.20 -9.33 12.22
N MET A 147 6.24 -10.15 11.78
CA MET A 147 4.96 -10.31 12.47
C MET A 147 5.13 -10.89 13.88
N MET A 148 6.03 -11.84 14.06
CA MET A 148 6.36 -12.41 15.38
C MET A 148 7.01 -11.37 16.30
N ALA A 149 7.95 -10.57 15.80
CA ALA A 149 8.57 -9.48 16.55
C ALA A 149 7.53 -8.42 16.96
N ASN A 150 6.56 -8.15 16.11
CA ASN A 150 5.48 -7.20 16.38
C ASN A 150 4.43 -7.69 17.41
N ARG A 151 4.52 -8.93 17.90
CA ARG A 151 3.66 -9.43 19.01
C ARG A 151 3.95 -8.74 20.33
N GLY A 152 5.14 -8.18 20.50
CA GLY A 152 5.55 -7.41 21.68
C GLY A 152 6.21 -6.10 21.27
N GLN A 153 6.77 -5.37 22.25
CA GLN A 153 7.59 -4.20 21.97
C GLN A 153 8.97 -4.66 21.49
N PRO A 154 9.37 -4.40 20.24
CA PRO A 154 10.73 -4.63 19.77
C PRO A 154 11.73 -3.82 20.61
N ARG A 155 12.93 -4.36 20.76
CA ARG A 155 14.03 -3.71 21.52
C ARG A 155 15.34 -3.78 20.73
N ASP A 156 15.24 -3.83 19.41
CA ASP A 156 16.42 -3.87 18.54
C ASP A 156 17.23 -2.59 18.69
N ASP A 157 16.55 -1.45 18.89
CA ASP A 157 17.16 -0.15 19.13
C ASP A 157 17.90 -0.03 20.49
N GLU A 158 17.60 -0.91 21.46
CA GLU A 158 18.28 -0.97 22.77
C GLU A 158 19.50 -1.91 22.77
N GLN A 159 19.73 -2.70 21.71
CA GLN A 159 20.83 -3.66 21.67
C GLN A 159 22.19 -2.94 21.69
N PRO A 160 23.15 -3.44 22.47
CA PRO A 160 24.51 -2.91 22.46
C PRO A 160 25.18 -3.22 21.12
N VAL A 161 25.95 -2.28 20.61
CA VAL A 161 26.73 -2.42 19.38
C VAL A 161 28.17 -2.77 19.76
N ALA A 162 28.56 -3.98 19.46
CA ALA A 162 29.88 -4.50 19.84
C ALA A 162 31.02 -3.64 19.25
N GLY A 163 32.01 -3.37 20.06
CA GLY A 163 33.20 -2.58 19.68
C GLY A 163 33.02 -1.08 19.74
N THR A 164 31.82 -0.59 20.07
CA THR A 164 31.59 0.85 20.27
C THR A 164 31.98 1.31 21.68
N THR A 165 32.32 2.58 21.78
CA THR A 165 32.61 3.26 23.05
C THR A 165 32.06 4.68 23.02
N ILE A 166 32.16 5.43 24.11
CA ILE A 166 31.82 6.87 24.16
C ILE A 166 32.60 7.68 23.12
N ALA A 167 33.79 7.24 22.72
CA ALA A 167 34.61 7.93 21.71
C ALA A 167 33.98 7.92 20.31
N ASN A 168 33.02 7.03 20.02
CA ASN A 168 32.31 6.99 18.77
C ASN A 168 31.10 7.95 18.73
N LEU A 169 30.89 8.76 19.79
CA LEU A 169 29.82 9.77 19.83
C LEU A 169 30.32 11.12 19.29
N ASP A 170 29.44 11.83 18.59
CA ASP A 170 29.65 13.23 18.25
C ASP A 170 29.54 14.11 19.49
N HIS A 171 30.66 14.76 19.86
CA HIS A 171 30.75 15.55 21.08
C HIS A 171 29.76 16.73 21.10
N ALA A 172 29.55 17.41 19.99
CA ALA A 172 28.66 18.56 19.88
C ALA A 172 27.20 18.16 20.04
N LEU A 173 26.79 17.06 19.43
CA LEU A 173 25.45 16.49 19.60
C LEU A 173 25.21 16.03 21.03
N VAL A 174 26.19 15.37 21.66
CA VAL A 174 26.10 14.90 23.05
C VAL A 174 25.96 16.06 24.01
N ASP A 175 26.78 17.11 23.87
CA ASP A 175 26.73 18.29 24.75
C ASP A 175 25.37 18.98 24.64
N THR A 176 24.85 19.12 23.43
CA THR A 176 23.53 19.71 23.20
C THR A 176 22.43 18.85 23.81
N PHE A 177 22.46 17.53 23.55
CA PHE A 177 21.51 16.55 24.08
C PHE A 177 21.47 16.58 25.61
N LEU A 178 22.63 16.49 26.28
CA LEU A 178 22.72 16.50 27.74
C LEU A 178 22.25 17.83 28.34
N SER A 179 22.56 18.95 27.68
CA SER A 179 22.09 20.27 28.10
C SER A 179 20.57 20.37 28.08
N ARG A 180 19.93 19.82 27.03
CA ARG A 180 18.47 19.76 26.92
C ARG A 180 17.86 18.81 27.94
N LEU A 181 18.41 17.63 28.17
CA LEU A 181 17.97 16.70 29.22
C LEU A 181 18.01 17.31 30.59
N ARG A 182 19.11 18.01 30.95
CA ARG A 182 19.26 18.68 32.25
C ARG A 182 18.26 19.82 32.43
N ARG A 183 17.92 20.53 31.33
CA ARG A 183 16.93 21.62 31.34
C ARG A 183 15.50 21.10 31.46
N HIS A 184 15.11 20.15 30.61
CA HIS A 184 13.73 19.72 30.51
C HIS A 184 13.36 18.59 31.48
N ARG A 185 14.36 17.79 31.93
CA ARG A 185 14.18 16.64 32.82
C ARG A 185 15.11 16.72 34.04
N SER A 186 15.22 17.90 34.63
CA SER A 186 16.16 18.20 35.72
C SER A 186 16.08 17.22 36.89
N ARG A 187 14.87 16.79 37.31
CA ARG A 187 14.71 15.80 38.40
C ARG A 187 15.51 14.51 38.16
N ALA A 188 15.62 14.08 36.92
CA ALA A 188 16.26 12.81 36.56
C ALA A 188 17.74 12.96 36.17
N PHE A 189 18.15 14.13 35.66
CA PHE A 189 19.45 14.29 35.00
C PHE A 189 20.36 15.36 35.57
N ALA A 190 19.85 16.30 36.40
CA ALA A 190 20.64 17.47 36.86
C ALA A 190 21.96 17.12 37.57
N ASN A 191 21.94 16.06 38.39
CA ASN A 191 23.07 15.71 39.27
C ASN A 191 23.89 14.51 38.70
N LEU A 192 23.70 14.14 37.46
CA LEU A 192 24.44 13.03 36.85
C LEU A 192 25.66 13.52 36.09
N ASP A 193 26.77 12.81 36.25
CA ASP A 193 27.89 12.93 35.31
C ASP A 193 27.47 12.49 33.90
N THR A 194 28.29 12.80 32.92
CA THR A 194 28.03 12.48 31.50
C THR A 194 27.74 10.98 31.28
N THR A 195 28.56 10.12 31.83
CA THR A 195 28.43 8.67 31.64
C THR A 195 27.15 8.12 32.27
N ALA A 196 26.85 8.56 33.50
CA ALA A 196 25.62 8.17 34.19
C ALA A 196 24.36 8.72 33.48
N ALA A 197 24.43 9.94 32.94
CA ALA A 197 23.34 10.53 32.15
C ALA A 197 23.12 9.76 30.86
N LEU A 198 24.16 9.41 30.10
CA LEU A 198 24.08 8.62 28.88
C LEU A 198 23.54 7.21 29.15
N ARG A 199 23.93 6.54 30.23
CA ARG A 199 23.36 5.26 30.65
C ARG A 199 21.86 5.37 30.99
N ARG A 200 21.47 6.41 31.75
CA ARG A 200 20.06 6.63 32.09
C ARG A 200 19.20 6.95 30.89
N ALA A 201 19.75 7.64 29.89
CA ALA A 201 19.10 7.89 28.60
C ALA A 201 19.13 6.68 27.64
N LYS A 202 19.72 5.55 28.06
CA LYS A 202 19.92 4.34 27.25
C LYS A 202 20.78 4.57 25.99
N VAL A 203 21.57 5.61 25.96
CA VAL A 203 22.61 5.80 24.91
C VAL A 203 23.73 4.78 25.12
N LEU A 204 24.05 4.46 26.38
CA LEU A 204 25.00 3.45 26.77
C LEU A 204 24.32 2.24 27.42
N VAL A 205 24.74 1.04 27.01
CA VAL A 205 24.42 -0.24 27.62
C VAL A 205 25.73 -0.89 28.10
N GLY A 206 25.95 -0.92 29.40
CA GLY A 206 27.28 -1.28 29.93
C GLY A 206 28.34 -0.25 29.54
N THR A 207 29.30 -0.66 28.71
CA THR A 207 30.37 0.18 28.16
C THR A 207 30.20 0.48 26.67
N GLU A 208 29.25 -0.17 26.00
CA GLU A 208 28.98 -0.03 24.58
C GLU A 208 27.80 0.90 24.32
N LEU A 209 27.73 1.46 23.12
CA LEU A 209 26.56 2.27 22.69
C LEU A 209 25.40 1.33 22.37
N SER A 210 24.19 1.73 22.73
CA SER A 210 23.00 1.13 22.13
C SER A 210 22.91 1.51 20.65
N LEU A 211 22.21 0.71 19.85
CA LEU A 211 21.93 1.06 18.44
C LEU A 211 21.23 2.42 18.35
N ALA A 212 20.25 2.71 19.23
CA ALA A 212 19.59 4.01 19.34
C ALA A 212 20.57 5.15 19.63
N GLY A 213 21.48 4.93 20.59
CA GLY A 213 22.50 5.92 20.93
C GLY A 213 23.46 6.20 19.80
N LEU A 214 23.92 5.15 19.12
CA LEU A 214 24.78 5.25 17.94
C LEU A 214 24.09 6.00 16.78
N LEU A 215 22.84 5.64 16.46
CA LEU A 215 22.09 6.26 15.37
C LEU A 215 21.67 7.72 15.66
N ALA A 216 21.46 8.08 16.92
CA ALA A 216 21.06 9.44 17.28
C ALA A 216 22.22 10.39 17.49
N LEU A 217 23.33 9.90 18.08
CA LEU A 217 24.42 10.74 18.60
C LEU A 217 25.81 10.26 18.15
N GLY A 218 25.92 9.19 17.35
CA GLY A 218 27.21 8.69 16.86
C GLY A 218 27.85 9.62 15.84
N GLU A 219 29.17 9.64 15.77
CA GLU A 219 29.91 10.40 14.76
C GLU A 219 29.69 9.78 13.35
N TYR A 220 29.84 8.46 13.23
CA TYR A 220 29.68 7.75 11.95
C TYR A 220 29.11 6.32 12.16
N PRO A 221 27.77 6.18 12.33
CA PRO A 221 27.13 4.88 12.54
C PRO A 221 27.38 3.88 11.43
N GLN A 222 27.66 4.31 10.20
CA GLN A 222 27.89 3.49 9.02
C GLN A 222 29.22 2.72 9.07
N GLU A 223 30.12 3.06 9.99
CA GLU A 223 31.30 2.25 10.29
C GLU A 223 30.89 0.85 10.76
N PHE A 224 29.81 0.76 11.56
CA PHE A 224 29.29 -0.49 12.12
C PHE A 224 28.15 -1.08 11.26
N PHE A 225 27.35 -0.24 10.63
CA PHE A 225 26.17 -0.61 9.84
C PHE A 225 26.14 0.16 8.51
N PRO A 226 26.89 -0.28 7.49
CA PRO A 226 27.07 0.49 6.24
C PRO A 226 25.76 0.85 5.51
N GLN A 227 24.68 0.08 5.70
CA GLN A 227 23.40 0.33 5.02
C GLN A 227 22.34 1.01 5.92
N LEU A 228 22.67 1.36 7.17
CA LEU A 228 21.77 2.17 8.01
C LEU A 228 21.93 3.66 7.66
N MET A 229 21.64 3.99 6.42
CA MET A 229 21.70 5.31 5.83
C MET A 229 20.41 5.66 5.07
N LEU A 230 20.35 6.86 4.51
CA LEU A 230 19.29 7.28 3.60
C LEU A 230 19.87 7.57 2.23
N THR A 231 19.21 7.08 1.18
CA THR A 231 19.56 7.42 -0.22
C THR A 231 18.50 8.33 -0.82
N PHE A 232 18.93 9.37 -1.50
CA PHE A 232 18.08 10.22 -2.33
C PHE A 232 18.46 10.02 -3.80
N VAL A 233 17.47 9.77 -4.66
CA VAL A 233 17.66 9.63 -6.11
C VAL A 233 16.62 10.47 -6.84
N HIS A 234 17.06 11.32 -7.77
CA HIS A 234 16.17 12.06 -8.68
C HIS A 234 16.22 11.44 -10.08
N TYR A 235 15.10 10.88 -10.51
CA TYR A 235 14.95 10.22 -11.79
C TYR A 235 14.49 11.17 -12.91
N PRO A 236 15.01 10.99 -14.16
CA PRO A 236 14.63 11.85 -15.29
C PRO A 236 13.23 11.57 -15.83
N THR A 237 12.68 10.37 -15.63
CA THR A 237 11.37 9.96 -16.17
C THR A 237 10.43 9.42 -15.08
N LYS A 238 9.14 9.34 -15.38
CA LYS A 238 8.13 8.78 -14.47
C LYS A 238 8.37 7.29 -14.14
N SER A 239 9.07 6.58 -15.01
CA SER A 239 9.41 5.15 -14.86
C SER A 239 10.84 4.91 -14.34
N GLY A 240 11.62 5.97 -14.05
CA GLY A 240 12.98 5.87 -13.55
C GLY A 240 14.02 6.36 -14.55
N PRO A 241 15.10 5.59 -14.82
CA PRO A 241 16.15 5.94 -15.80
C PRO A 241 15.60 6.17 -17.20
N ASP A 242 16.19 7.11 -17.95
CA ASP A 242 15.82 7.33 -19.36
C ASP A 242 16.66 6.44 -20.29
N PRO A 243 16.07 5.41 -20.91
CA PRO A 243 16.78 4.51 -21.80
C PRO A 243 17.15 5.16 -23.14
N ARG A 244 16.52 6.30 -23.51
CA ARG A 244 16.73 6.96 -24.81
C ARG A 244 18.06 7.73 -24.86
N ASN A 245 18.45 8.38 -23.76
CA ASN A 245 19.68 9.16 -23.66
C ASN A 245 20.70 8.58 -22.68
N GLY A 246 20.41 7.44 -22.05
CA GLY A 246 21.29 6.77 -21.10
C GLY A 246 21.40 7.45 -19.73
N THR A 247 20.60 8.48 -19.46
CA THR A 247 20.61 9.17 -18.16
C THR A 247 19.96 8.29 -17.10
N ARG A 248 20.75 7.83 -16.13
CA ARG A 248 20.26 6.98 -15.03
C ARG A 248 19.54 7.80 -13.97
N PHE A 249 20.11 8.92 -13.57
CA PHE A 249 19.53 9.84 -12.57
C PHE A 249 20.04 11.27 -12.83
N ILE A 250 19.26 12.25 -12.41
CA ILE A 250 19.60 13.68 -12.45
C ILE A 250 20.49 14.00 -11.26
N ASP A 251 20.19 13.43 -10.09
CA ASP A 251 20.93 13.59 -8.85
C ASP A 251 20.88 12.31 -8.02
N ASN A 252 21.92 12.07 -7.22
CA ASN A 252 22.02 10.91 -6.35
C ASN A 252 22.87 11.27 -5.13
N VAL A 253 22.32 11.10 -3.92
CA VAL A 253 22.98 11.41 -2.64
C VAL A 253 22.83 10.23 -1.71
N ALA A 254 23.91 9.83 -1.07
CA ALA A 254 23.91 8.96 0.10
C ALA A 254 24.08 9.85 1.33
N ALA A 255 23.04 9.99 2.12
CA ALA A 255 23.07 10.72 3.40
C ALA A 255 23.51 9.75 4.49
N GLU A 256 24.68 9.98 5.05
CA GLU A 256 25.34 9.17 6.09
C GLU A 256 25.49 9.99 7.37
N GLY A 257 25.99 9.39 8.43
CA GLY A 257 26.07 10.00 9.77
C GLY A 257 24.90 9.62 10.67
N PRO A 258 24.74 10.27 11.83
CA PRO A 258 23.60 10.08 12.70
C PRO A 258 22.31 10.62 12.08
N ILE A 259 21.15 10.18 12.60
CA ILE A 259 19.83 10.58 12.08
C ILE A 259 19.67 12.09 11.91
N PRO A 260 20.08 12.95 12.85
CA PRO A 260 19.99 14.40 12.66
C PRO A 260 20.68 14.90 11.38
N VAL A 261 21.86 14.37 11.09
CA VAL A 261 22.64 14.70 9.89
C VAL A 261 21.98 14.15 8.64
N MET A 262 21.54 12.88 8.65
CA MET A 262 20.83 12.28 7.52
C MET A 262 19.56 13.04 7.16
N VAL A 263 18.80 13.52 8.16
CA VAL A 263 17.59 14.33 7.92
C VAL A 263 17.95 15.65 7.24
N ASP A 264 18.98 16.35 7.75
CA ASP A 264 19.40 17.64 7.19
C ASP A 264 19.90 17.49 5.75
N GLU A 265 20.78 16.52 5.48
CA GLU A 265 21.29 16.23 4.14
C GLU A 265 20.17 15.84 3.16
N ALA A 266 19.20 15.02 3.60
CA ALA A 266 18.04 14.67 2.79
C ALA A 266 17.19 15.90 2.43
N LEU A 267 16.96 16.81 3.39
CA LEU A 267 16.23 18.05 3.15
C LEU A 267 17.01 19.01 2.21
N ILE A 268 18.33 19.08 2.33
CA ILE A 268 19.18 19.85 1.40
C ILE A 268 19.08 19.29 -0.01
N ALA A 269 19.16 17.95 -0.17
CA ALA A 269 19.03 17.29 -1.46
C ALA A 269 17.64 17.52 -2.09
N LEU A 270 16.58 17.41 -1.29
CA LEU A 270 15.21 17.69 -1.71
C LEU A 270 15.05 19.14 -2.17
N ARG A 271 15.47 20.13 -1.35
CA ARG A 271 15.38 21.56 -1.70
C ARG A 271 16.12 21.89 -3.00
N ARG A 272 17.29 21.28 -3.23
CA ARG A 272 18.11 21.50 -4.44
C ARG A 272 17.39 20.99 -5.70
N ASN A 273 16.60 19.93 -5.59
CA ASN A 273 15.95 19.26 -6.72
C ASN A 273 14.49 19.66 -6.93
N MET A 274 13.84 20.25 -5.92
CA MET A 274 12.46 20.72 -6.03
C MET A 274 12.35 21.95 -6.97
N LYS A 275 11.31 21.94 -7.79
CA LYS A 275 10.92 23.12 -8.58
C LYS A 275 10.37 24.21 -7.67
N ARG A 276 10.67 25.47 -8.00
CA ARG A 276 10.07 26.63 -7.35
C ARG A 276 8.85 27.08 -8.14
N ARG A 277 7.74 27.23 -7.46
CA ARG A 277 6.51 27.80 -8.02
C ARG A 277 6.41 29.24 -7.56
N SER A 278 6.18 30.14 -8.51
CA SER A 278 5.94 31.55 -8.21
C SER A 278 4.45 31.80 -8.23
N THR A 279 3.88 32.14 -7.09
CA THR A 279 2.47 32.52 -6.94
C THR A 279 2.35 34.00 -6.62
N VAL A 280 1.44 34.69 -7.33
CA VAL A 280 1.11 36.10 -7.02
C VAL A 280 0.05 36.09 -5.93
N ARG A 281 0.37 36.63 -4.75
CA ARG A 281 -0.59 36.86 -3.66
C ARG A 281 -0.70 38.36 -3.40
N GLY A 282 -1.85 38.94 -3.74
CA GLY A 282 -2.06 40.40 -3.65
C GLY A 282 -1.04 41.16 -4.51
N ALA A 283 -0.35 42.15 -3.92
CA ALA A 283 0.69 42.95 -4.59
C ALA A 283 2.10 42.32 -4.54
N GLY A 284 2.24 41.10 -3.99
CA GLY A 284 3.52 40.43 -3.81
C GLY A 284 3.65 39.12 -4.61
N ARG A 285 4.89 38.78 -4.96
CA ARG A 285 5.28 37.50 -5.55
C ARG A 285 5.83 36.62 -4.45
N ALA A 286 5.16 35.48 -4.14
CA ALA A 286 5.65 34.48 -3.23
C ALA A 286 6.23 33.30 -4.02
N GLU A 287 7.46 32.92 -3.73
CA GLU A 287 8.06 31.68 -4.24
C GLU A 287 7.83 30.57 -3.23
N THR A 288 7.23 29.47 -3.67
CA THR A 288 7.03 28.28 -2.85
C THR A 288 7.69 27.08 -3.54
N TYR A 289 8.20 26.17 -2.74
CA TYR A 289 8.69 24.89 -3.27
C TYR A 289 7.53 24.01 -3.74
N GLU A 290 7.85 23.04 -4.60
CA GLU A 290 6.94 22.05 -5.17
C GLU A 290 6.21 21.24 -4.10
N TYR A 291 6.89 20.94 -2.99
CA TYR A 291 6.32 20.31 -1.80
C TYR A 291 6.57 21.15 -0.56
N PRO A 292 5.65 21.12 0.44
CA PRO A 292 5.87 21.76 1.73
C PRO A 292 7.01 21.10 2.48
N GLU A 293 8.00 21.87 2.89
CA GLU A 293 9.16 21.35 3.62
C GLU A 293 8.77 20.66 4.93
N THR A 294 7.75 21.18 5.62
CA THR A 294 7.23 20.56 6.85
C THR A 294 6.75 19.13 6.61
N ALA A 295 6.04 18.89 5.49
CA ALA A 295 5.56 17.56 5.14
C ALA A 295 6.73 16.61 4.82
N LEU A 296 7.71 17.08 4.06
CA LEU A 296 8.89 16.29 3.69
C LEU A 296 9.77 15.94 4.89
N ARG A 297 10.00 16.93 5.77
CA ARG A 297 10.76 16.71 7.01
C ARG A 297 10.12 15.63 7.85
N GLU A 298 8.81 15.72 8.06
CA GLU A 298 8.07 14.74 8.86
C GLU A 298 8.13 13.34 8.23
N ALA A 299 7.99 13.23 6.92
CA ALA A 299 8.06 11.95 6.23
C ALA A 299 9.47 11.32 6.32
N VAL A 300 10.53 12.10 6.16
CA VAL A 300 11.92 11.62 6.28
C VAL A 300 12.22 11.19 7.72
N VAL A 301 11.81 11.99 8.72
CA VAL A 301 11.99 11.65 10.14
C VAL A 301 11.24 10.35 10.45
N ASN A 302 9.98 10.23 10.05
CA ASN A 302 9.18 9.02 10.30
C ASN A 302 9.81 7.79 9.64
N ALA A 303 10.31 7.91 8.42
CA ALA A 303 10.98 6.82 7.72
C ALA A 303 12.23 6.32 8.45
N LEU A 304 13.02 7.22 9.05
CA LEU A 304 14.22 6.86 9.82
C LEU A 304 13.88 6.35 11.22
N VAL A 305 12.90 6.96 11.92
CA VAL A 305 12.56 6.62 13.31
C VAL A 305 11.77 5.32 13.40
N HIS A 306 10.86 5.06 12.47
CA HIS A 306 9.92 3.93 12.53
C HIS A 306 10.32 2.73 11.67
N ARG A 307 11.47 2.77 10.97
CA ARG A 307 11.96 1.63 10.21
C ARG A 307 12.22 0.41 11.11
N ASP A 308 12.27 -0.76 10.49
CA ASP A 308 12.77 -1.97 11.14
C ASP A 308 14.29 -1.90 11.34
N TYR A 309 14.74 -2.05 12.58
CA TYR A 309 16.15 -2.11 12.96
C TYR A 309 16.59 -3.51 13.40
N SER A 310 15.80 -4.55 13.12
CA SER A 310 16.22 -5.93 13.34
C SER A 310 17.41 -6.30 12.45
N GLY A 311 18.20 -7.29 12.87
CA GLY A 311 19.38 -7.73 12.12
C GLY A 311 19.08 -8.14 10.67
N THR A 312 17.86 -8.57 10.39
CA THR A 312 17.44 -8.97 9.03
C THR A 312 17.24 -7.78 8.09
N SER A 313 17.09 -6.56 8.62
CA SER A 313 16.88 -5.33 7.83
C SER A 313 18.10 -4.40 7.79
N HIS A 314 19.21 -4.75 8.45
CA HIS A 314 20.42 -3.93 8.47
C HIS A 314 21.05 -3.73 7.08
N GLY A 315 20.78 -4.61 6.12
CA GLY A 315 21.26 -4.51 4.74
C GLY A 315 20.42 -3.64 3.80
N THR A 316 19.39 -2.93 4.31
CA THR A 316 18.47 -2.13 3.50
C THR A 316 18.42 -0.70 3.99
N GLN A 317 18.64 0.27 3.11
CA GLN A 317 18.58 1.71 3.41
C GLN A 317 17.15 2.27 3.36
N VAL A 318 16.94 3.45 3.92
CA VAL A 318 15.77 4.30 3.64
C VAL A 318 15.95 4.92 2.26
N GLN A 319 14.92 4.90 1.43
CA GLN A 319 14.96 5.37 0.05
C GLN A 319 14.04 6.58 -0.12
N VAL A 320 14.58 7.64 -0.71
CA VAL A 320 13.83 8.83 -1.13
C VAL A 320 14.03 8.97 -2.64
N GLU A 321 12.97 8.77 -3.40
CA GLU A 321 13.00 8.75 -4.86
C GLU A 321 12.12 9.86 -5.42
N MET A 322 12.72 10.79 -6.14
CA MET A 322 12.02 11.89 -6.79
C MET A 322 11.83 11.59 -8.27
N TYR A 323 10.60 11.68 -8.73
CA TYR A 323 10.19 11.52 -10.11
C TYR A 323 9.56 12.82 -10.63
N PRO A 324 9.38 12.99 -11.95
CA PRO A 324 8.72 14.18 -12.51
C PRO A 324 7.30 14.43 -12.02
N ASP A 325 6.59 13.40 -11.54
CA ASP A 325 5.18 13.44 -11.13
C ASP A 325 4.95 13.12 -9.65
N ARG A 326 5.95 12.65 -8.92
CA ARG A 326 5.80 12.24 -7.51
C ARG A 326 7.13 12.19 -6.77
N LEU A 327 7.03 12.21 -5.46
CA LEU A 327 8.11 11.84 -4.54
C LEU A 327 7.69 10.59 -3.78
N LEU A 328 8.57 9.59 -3.70
CA LEU A 328 8.36 8.35 -2.96
C LEU A 328 9.38 8.26 -1.82
N ILE A 329 8.90 8.02 -0.60
CA ILE A 329 9.75 7.73 0.56
C ILE A 329 9.40 6.33 1.03
N ARG A 330 10.41 5.46 1.12
CA ARG A 330 10.24 4.06 1.49
C ARG A 330 11.22 3.66 2.59
N ASN A 331 10.74 2.95 3.60
CA ASN A 331 11.57 2.40 4.67
C ASN A 331 11.28 0.91 4.91
N PRO A 332 12.27 0.12 5.36
CA PRO A 332 12.09 -1.26 5.75
C PRO A 332 11.18 -1.39 6.98
N GLY A 333 10.33 -2.42 6.95
CA GLY A 333 9.33 -2.69 7.99
C GLY A 333 8.02 -1.94 7.76
N GLY A 334 6.90 -2.65 7.93
CA GLY A 334 5.56 -2.10 7.83
C GLY A 334 5.13 -1.28 9.05
N LEU A 335 3.86 -0.96 9.14
CA LEU A 335 3.26 -0.30 10.29
C LEU A 335 3.38 -1.17 11.56
N TYR A 336 3.39 -0.52 12.72
CA TYR A 336 3.61 -1.18 14.00
C TYR A 336 2.49 -0.90 15.01
N GLY A 337 2.17 -1.89 15.82
CA GLY A 337 1.25 -1.77 16.96
C GLY A 337 -0.20 -1.60 16.54
N SER A 338 -0.86 -0.55 17.02
CA SER A 338 -2.25 -0.23 16.70
C SER A 338 -2.42 0.64 15.45
N VAL A 339 -1.32 1.08 14.84
CA VAL A 339 -1.33 1.92 13.65
C VAL A 339 -1.64 1.06 12.42
N ARG A 340 -2.59 1.53 11.59
CA ARG A 340 -2.99 0.93 10.33
C ARG A 340 -3.11 2.00 9.27
N GLU A 341 -3.10 1.63 8.00
CA GLU A 341 -3.33 2.59 6.91
C GLU A 341 -4.62 3.39 7.11
N GLU A 342 -5.70 2.73 7.55
CA GLU A 342 -7.04 3.31 7.75
C GLU A 342 -7.10 4.39 8.85
N ASN A 343 -6.17 4.36 9.81
CA ASN A 343 -6.13 5.32 10.93
C ASN A 343 -4.92 6.26 10.88
N LEU A 344 -4.13 6.22 9.81
CA LEU A 344 -3.07 7.20 9.60
C LEU A 344 -3.66 8.60 9.43
N GLY A 345 -3.16 9.54 10.22
CA GLY A 345 -3.67 10.92 10.25
C GLY A 345 -4.80 11.16 11.26
N VAL A 346 -5.29 10.12 11.96
CA VAL A 346 -6.23 10.28 13.07
C VAL A 346 -5.45 10.70 14.32
N GLU A 347 -5.88 11.78 14.98
CA GLU A 347 -5.24 12.27 16.19
C GLU A 347 -5.22 11.21 17.31
N GLY A 348 -4.11 11.14 18.03
CA GLY A 348 -3.92 10.19 19.13
C GLY A 348 -3.55 8.76 18.69
N THR A 349 -3.48 8.49 17.40
CA THR A 349 -2.99 7.21 16.88
C THR A 349 -1.48 7.27 16.75
N SER A 350 -0.77 6.62 17.67
CA SER A 350 0.70 6.55 17.65
C SER A 350 1.18 5.24 18.26
N SER A 351 2.18 4.64 17.64
CA SER A 351 2.88 3.49 18.19
C SER A 351 4.35 3.54 17.77
N ALA A 352 5.25 3.51 18.75
CA ALA A 352 6.68 3.61 18.52
C ALA A 352 7.30 2.21 18.46
N ARG A 353 7.75 1.77 17.29
CA ARG A 353 8.55 0.54 17.16
C ARG A 353 9.87 0.67 17.91
N ASN A 354 10.58 1.77 17.72
CA ASN A 354 11.89 2.08 18.29
C ASN A 354 11.75 3.15 19.38
N ALA A 355 11.20 2.73 20.53
CA ALA A 355 10.81 3.65 21.58
C ALA A 355 12.01 4.37 22.22
N THR A 356 13.15 3.71 22.32
CA THR A 356 14.36 4.31 22.90
C THR A 356 14.99 5.32 21.93
N LEU A 357 15.08 4.99 20.65
CA LEU A 357 15.54 5.90 19.61
C LEU A 357 14.67 7.17 19.57
N LEU A 358 13.35 7.00 19.50
CA LEU A 358 12.40 8.12 19.51
C LEU A 358 12.62 9.01 20.74
N LYS A 359 12.84 8.40 21.91
CA LYS A 359 13.05 9.12 23.17
C LYS A 359 14.36 9.92 23.21
N ILE A 360 15.41 9.44 22.57
CA ILE A 360 16.67 10.18 22.43
C ILE A 360 16.47 11.35 21.47
N LEU A 361 15.81 11.12 20.31
CA LEU A 361 15.61 12.13 19.27
C LEU A 361 14.66 13.27 19.70
N GLU A 362 13.78 13.09 20.70
CA GLU A 362 13.00 14.17 21.31
C GLU A 362 13.88 15.28 21.91
N ASP A 363 15.05 14.94 22.40
CA ASP A 363 15.99 15.88 23.03
C ASP A 363 17.22 16.15 22.14
N THR A 364 17.24 15.61 20.91
CA THR A 364 18.30 15.82 19.92
C THR A 364 17.81 16.81 18.86
N PRO A 365 18.43 17.99 18.68
CA PRO A 365 18.03 18.95 17.66
C PRO A 365 18.60 18.60 16.27
N LEU A 366 18.02 19.20 15.24
CA LEU A 366 18.64 19.27 13.91
C LEU A 366 19.91 20.14 13.95
N PRO A 367 20.92 19.84 13.12
CA PRO A 367 22.10 20.69 12.99
C PRO A 367 21.70 22.14 12.68
N GLY A 368 22.30 23.09 13.43
CA GLY A 368 22.02 24.53 13.26
C GLY A 368 20.61 24.99 13.70
N SER A 369 19.84 24.16 14.41
CA SER A 369 18.49 24.50 14.88
C SER A 369 18.29 24.10 16.35
N ASP A 370 17.46 24.85 17.06
CA ASP A 370 17.02 24.49 18.43
C ASP A 370 15.78 23.54 18.41
N ARG A 371 15.23 23.24 17.23
CA ARG A 371 14.05 22.38 17.13
C ARG A 371 14.45 20.90 17.26
N PRO A 372 13.76 20.11 18.09
CA PRO A 372 14.00 18.66 18.17
C PRO A 372 13.67 17.99 16.83
N ILE A 373 14.27 16.82 16.61
CA ILE A 373 14.01 15.99 15.44
C ILE A 373 12.54 15.59 15.39
N CYS A 374 11.97 15.14 16.52
CA CYS A 374 10.59 14.70 16.64
C CYS A 374 9.97 15.16 17.97
N GLU A 375 8.63 15.17 18.04
CA GLU A 375 7.88 15.60 19.22
C GLU A 375 7.17 14.48 19.98
N ASN A 376 7.11 13.26 19.43
CA ASN A 376 6.48 12.06 20.01
C ASN A 376 5.05 12.30 20.55
N ARG A 377 4.22 13.00 19.79
CA ARG A 377 2.84 13.33 20.16
C ARG A 377 1.79 12.71 19.22
N GLY A 378 2.22 11.92 18.23
CA GLY A 378 1.33 11.40 17.19
C GLY A 378 0.79 12.49 16.26
N SER A 379 1.41 13.68 16.27
CA SER A 379 0.99 14.84 15.46
C SER A 379 1.66 14.90 14.08
N GLY A 380 2.60 14.02 13.78
CA GLY A 380 3.43 14.08 12.57
C GLY A 380 2.64 13.89 11.28
N ILE A 381 1.89 12.79 11.16
CA ILE A 381 1.04 12.56 9.99
C ILE A 381 -0.05 13.63 9.84
N PRO A 382 -0.81 14.02 10.90
CA PRO A 382 -1.72 15.16 10.81
C PRO A 382 -1.07 16.46 10.32
N ALA A 383 0.12 16.80 10.81
CA ALA A 383 0.85 17.99 10.38
C ALA A 383 1.29 17.89 8.90
N MET A 384 1.70 16.71 8.46
CA MET A 384 2.03 16.42 7.05
C MET A 384 0.81 16.64 6.16
N LEU A 385 -0.35 16.06 6.51
CA LEU A 385 -1.60 16.21 5.77
C LEU A 385 -2.07 17.68 5.72
N ALA A 386 -2.00 18.38 6.85
CA ALA A 386 -2.34 19.82 6.92
C ALA A 386 -1.45 20.65 6.00
N ALA A 387 -0.12 20.41 6.02
CA ALA A 387 0.80 21.15 5.14
C ALA A 387 0.53 20.92 3.65
N MET A 388 0.14 19.69 3.27
CA MET A 388 -0.25 19.38 1.88
C MET A 388 -1.55 20.09 1.49
N ARG A 389 -2.58 20.09 2.36
CA ARG A 389 -3.84 20.83 2.14
C ARG A 389 -3.61 22.34 1.99
N ASP A 390 -2.81 22.93 2.88
CA ASP A 390 -2.47 24.36 2.84
C ASP A 390 -1.78 24.76 1.54
N ALA A 391 -0.96 23.83 1.00
CA ALA A 391 -0.30 23.99 -0.30
C ALA A 391 -1.23 23.69 -1.50
N LYS A 392 -2.49 23.26 -1.26
CA LYS A 392 -3.47 22.82 -2.27
C LYS A 392 -2.96 21.66 -3.13
N LEU A 393 -2.17 20.78 -2.56
CA LEU A 393 -1.65 19.56 -3.18
C LEU A 393 -2.52 18.37 -2.78
N SER A 394 -2.52 17.34 -3.62
CA SER A 394 -3.11 16.06 -3.27
C SER A 394 -2.47 15.48 -2.00
N PRO A 395 -3.23 14.81 -1.13
CA PRO A 395 -2.68 14.19 0.06
C PRO A 395 -1.69 13.07 -0.32
N PRO A 396 -0.70 12.78 0.54
CA PRO A 396 0.18 11.65 0.32
C PRO A 396 -0.60 10.33 0.43
N ARG A 397 -0.20 9.36 -0.39
CA ARG A 397 -0.70 7.98 -0.34
C ARG A 397 0.26 7.13 0.46
N PHE A 398 -0.28 6.33 1.37
CA PHE A 398 0.47 5.42 2.21
C PHE A 398 0.22 3.98 1.76
N ALA A 399 1.24 3.14 1.83
CA ALA A 399 1.10 1.71 1.57
C ALA A 399 1.96 0.91 2.56
N ASP A 400 1.34 -0.09 3.18
CA ASP A 400 1.97 -1.04 4.10
C ASP A 400 2.09 -2.41 3.45
N ASP A 401 3.29 -2.74 2.99
CA ASP A 401 3.63 -4.04 2.39
C ASP A 401 4.17 -5.05 3.42
N ILE A 402 3.94 -4.85 4.72
CA ILE A 402 4.48 -5.64 5.84
C ILE A 402 6.01 -5.50 5.95
N SER A 403 6.73 -5.82 4.89
CA SER A 403 8.20 -5.75 4.84
C SER A 403 8.75 -4.36 4.56
N ALA A 404 7.91 -3.45 4.12
CA ALA A 404 8.24 -2.05 3.83
C ALA A 404 7.00 -1.16 3.99
N PHE A 405 7.22 0.07 4.42
CA PHE A 405 6.21 1.12 4.37
C PHE A 405 6.63 2.18 3.37
N SER A 406 5.67 2.71 2.63
CA SER A 406 5.92 3.77 1.66
C SER A 406 4.93 4.92 1.77
N ALA A 407 5.44 6.14 1.57
CA ALA A 407 4.66 7.36 1.45
C ALA A 407 4.93 7.99 0.08
N THR A 408 3.90 8.12 -0.75
CA THR A 408 3.97 8.71 -2.09
C THR A 408 3.31 10.07 -2.08
N PHE A 409 4.04 11.11 -2.41
CA PHE A 409 3.58 12.49 -2.52
C PHE A 409 3.37 12.84 -4.01
N PRO A 410 2.12 12.98 -4.48
CA PRO A 410 1.86 13.47 -5.83
C PRO A 410 2.32 14.94 -5.98
N ASN A 411 2.80 15.29 -7.16
CA ASN A 411 3.33 16.63 -7.41
C ASN A 411 2.36 17.51 -8.23
N HIS A 412 1.09 17.22 -8.19
CA HIS A 412 0.07 18.01 -8.88
C HIS A 412 -0.83 18.75 -7.88
N THR A 413 -1.33 19.90 -8.33
CA THR A 413 -2.33 20.65 -7.58
C THR A 413 -3.66 19.91 -7.69
N LEU A 414 -4.30 19.61 -6.55
CA LEU A 414 -5.54 18.85 -6.51
C LEU A 414 -6.62 19.49 -7.39
N MET A 415 -6.84 20.80 -7.23
CA MET A 415 -7.78 21.60 -8.04
C MET A 415 -7.01 22.39 -9.11
N GLY A 416 -6.39 21.67 -10.05
CA GLY A 416 -5.77 22.29 -11.23
C GLY A 416 -6.83 22.76 -12.24
N ASP A 417 -6.45 23.63 -13.19
CA ASP A 417 -7.38 24.20 -14.19
C ASP A 417 -8.12 23.11 -14.98
N ASP A 418 -7.47 21.98 -15.25
CA ASP A 418 -8.07 20.86 -16.00
C ASP A 418 -9.13 20.14 -15.15
N ALA A 419 -8.85 19.88 -13.89
CA ALA A 419 -9.80 19.27 -12.96
C ALA A 419 -11.01 20.18 -12.72
N VAL A 420 -10.78 21.49 -12.55
CA VAL A 420 -11.85 22.48 -12.37
C VAL A 420 -12.74 22.54 -13.63
N ARG A 421 -12.16 22.56 -14.83
CA ARG A 421 -12.92 22.55 -16.09
C ARG A 421 -13.73 21.27 -16.25
N TRP A 422 -13.14 20.12 -15.92
CA TRP A 422 -13.84 18.85 -15.98
C TRP A 422 -15.00 18.79 -14.97
N ILE A 423 -14.80 19.20 -13.70
CA ILE A 423 -15.87 19.25 -12.70
C ILE A 423 -16.99 20.18 -13.17
N ALA A 424 -16.67 21.36 -13.73
CA ALA A 424 -17.65 22.25 -14.29
C ALA A 424 -18.42 21.64 -15.48
N SER A 425 -17.82 20.72 -16.23
CA SER A 425 -18.48 20.03 -17.36
C SER A 425 -19.47 18.95 -16.94
N LEU A 426 -19.46 18.53 -15.66
CA LEU A 426 -20.43 17.57 -15.12
C LEU A 426 -21.83 18.19 -14.97
N ASP A 427 -21.96 19.52 -15.08
CA ASP A 427 -23.19 20.31 -14.94
C ASP A 427 -23.97 20.07 -13.64
N GLU A 428 -23.25 19.70 -12.58
CA GLU A 428 -23.79 19.42 -11.26
C GLU A 428 -23.76 20.67 -10.36
N HIS A 429 -24.92 21.01 -9.78
CA HIS A 429 -25.06 22.17 -8.92
C HIS A 429 -25.04 21.79 -7.43
N GLY A 430 -24.43 22.64 -6.61
CA GLY A 430 -24.46 22.51 -5.16
C GLY A 430 -23.50 21.45 -4.61
N LEU A 431 -22.44 21.08 -5.36
CA LEU A 431 -21.32 20.32 -4.83
C LEU A 431 -20.59 21.14 -3.77
N THR A 432 -20.22 20.50 -2.66
CA THR A 432 -19.36 21.11 -1.64
C THR A 432 -17.91 21.17 -2.16
N ASP A 433 -17.09 22.02 -1.55
CA ASP A 433 -15.66 22.08 -1.86
C ASP A 433 -15.00 20.69 -1.63
N SER A 434 -15.42 19.98 -0.58
CA SER A 434 -14.95 18.63 -0.27
C SER A 434 -15.32 17.63 -1.36
N GLN A 435 -16.55 17.71 -1.89
CA GLN A 435 -16.99 16.86 -3.00
C GLN A 435 -16.20 17.14 -4.28
N CYS A 436 -15.94 18.41 -4.58
CA CYS A 436 -15.06 18.80 -5.69
C CYS A 436 -13.64 18.23 -5.51
N HIS A 437 -13.09 18.26 -4.30
CA HIS A 437 -11.78 17.66 -4.02
C HIS A 437 -11.79 16.14 -4.25
N GLY A 438 -12.83 15.42 -3.79
CA GLY A 438 -12.97 13.98 -4.02
C GLY A 438 -13.04 13.63 -5.51
N LEU A 439 -13.81 14.38 -6.28
CA LEU A 439 -13.87 14.23 -7.74
C LEU A 439 -12.52 14.53 -8.40
N ALA A 440 -11.83 15.58 -7.97
CA ALA A 440 -10.50 15.92 -8.49
C ALA A 440 -9.45 14.82 -8.20
N MET A 441 -9.51 14.15 -7.04
CA MET A 441 -8.65 13.00 -6.75
C MET A 441 -8.86 11.89 -7.77
N LEU A 442 -10.10 11.55 -8.09
CA LEU A 442 -10.42 10.54 -9.10
C LEU A 442 -10.03 10.99 -10.52
N PHE A 443 -10.18 12.27 -10.86
CA PHE A 443 -9.70 12.85 -12.11
C PHE A 443 -8.21 12.63 -12.31
N HIS A 444 -7.42 12.74 -11.25
CA HIS A 444 -5.98 12.49 -11.26
C HIS A 444 -5.62 11.00 -11.18
N GLY A 445 -6.61 10.10 -11.22
CA GLY A 445 -6.40 8.65 -11.14
C GLY A 445 -6.02 8.15 -9.74
N GLU A 446 -6.35 8.92 -8.70
CA GLU A 446 -6.11 8.52 -7.31
C GLU A 446 -7.23 7.60 -6.81
N THR A 447 -6.91 6.75 -5.83
CA THR A 447 -7.93 5.91 -5.18
C THR A 447 -8.73 6.74 -4.19
N LEU A 448 -10.06 6.70 -4.28
CA LEU A 448 -10.95 7.39 -3.35
C LEU A 448 -11.63 6.39 -2.43
N ASN A 449 -11.41 6.54 -1.13
CA ASN A 449 -12.15 5.86 -0.07
C ASN A 449 -12.45 6.88 1.04
N ASN A 450 -13.20 6.49 2.07
CA ASN A 450 -13.55 7.39 3.17
C ASN A 450 -12.31 8.02 3.82
N GLN A 451 -11.23 7.25 4.03
CA GLN A 451 -10.00 7.76 4.64
C GLN A 451 -9.28 8.78 3.74
N ALA A 452 -9.11 8.47 2.46
CA ALA A 452 -8.48 9.39 1.50
C ALA A 452 -9.28 10.70 1.38
N TYR A 453 -10.62 10.58 1.34
CA TYR A 453 -11.52 11.74 1.32
C TYR A 453 -11.39 12.62 2.57
N ARG A 454 -11.34 12.00 3.75
CA ARG A 454 -11.11 12.71 5.02
C ARG A 454 -9.74 13.40 5.07
N ASN A 455 -8.70 12.70 4.64
CA ASN A 455 -7.34 13.23 4.61
C ASN A 455 -7.22 14.48 3.71
N ALA A 456 -7.93 14.48 2.58
CA ALA A 456 -7.97 15.62 1.67
C ALA A 456 -8.73 16.82 2.25
N ASN A 457 -9.78 16.58 3.05
CA ASN A 457 -10.76 17.58 3.44
C ASN A 457 -10.80 17.92 4.94
N ASP A 458 -10.06 17.20 5.77
CA ASP A 458 -10.07 17.37 7.23
C ASP A 458 -11.46 17.16 7.86
N LEU A 459 -12.15 16.11 7.44
CA LEU A 459 -13.52 15.79 7.85
C LEU A 459 -13.55 14.60 8.80
N ASP A 460 -14.60 14.54 9.63
CA ASP A 460 -14.90 13.33 10.38
C ASP A 460 -15.50 12.23 9.47
N SER A 461 -15.51 10.98 9.97
CA SER A 461 -15.94 9.82 9.19
C SER A 461 -17.42 9.87 8.79
N ARG A 462 -18.27 10.50 9.60
CA ARG A 462 -19.71 10.58 9.32
C ARG A 462 -20.01 11.54 8.19
N VAL A 463 -19.43 12.73 8.25
CA VAL A 463 -19.59 13.74 7.19
C VAL A 463 -19.03 13.22 5.87
N ALA A 464 -17.85 12.59 5.90
CA ALA A 464 -17.26 11.98 4.71
C ALA A 464 -18.17 10.91 4.10
N THR A 465 -18.82 10.05 4.94
CA THR A 465 -19.75 9.04 4.46
C THR A 465 -21.01 9.67 3.85
N GLU A 466 -21.56 10.71 4.47
CA GLU A 466 -22.74 11.44 3.98
C GLU A 466 -22.43 12.09 2.61
N GLU A 467 -21.30 12.78 2.47
CA GLU A 467 -20.92 13.46 1.22
C GLU A 467 -20.57 12.49 0.08
N LEU A 468 -19.87 11.39 0.38
CA LEU A 468 -19.60 10.33 -0.60
C LEU A 468 -20.89 9.62 -1.04
N GLY A 469 -21.83 9.39 -0.11
CA GLY A 469 -23.15 8.86 -0.40
C GLY A 469 -23.98 9.78 -1.30
N ASP A 470 -23.90 11.11 -1.11
CA ASP A 470 -24.54 12.10 -2.00
C ASP A 470 -23.95 12.05 -3.42
N LEU A 471 -22.64 11.94 -3.57
CA LEU A 471 -22.00 11.77 -4.89
C LEU A 471 -22.45 10.49 -5.60
N VAL A 472 -22.63 9.39 -4.86
CA VAL A 472 -23.20 8.14 -5.41
C VAL A 472 -24.67 8.34 -5.82
N ALA A 473 -25.48 8.99 -4.97
CA ALA A 473 -26.89 9.27 -5.26
C ALA A 473 -27.08 10.17 -6.49
N ARG A 474 -26.13 11.06 -6.77
CA ARG A 474 -26.07 11.90 -7.98
C ARG A 474 -25.60 11.14 -9.22
N GLY A 475 -25.17 9.88 -9.09
CA GLY A 475 -24.65 9.10 -10.20
C GLY A 475 -23.24 9.50 -10.68
N LEU A 476 -22.50 10.29 -9.89
CA LEU A 476 -21.13 10.68 -10.19
C LEU A 476 -20.11 9.63 -9.79
N LEU A 477 -20.40 8.88 -8.72
CA LEU A 477 -19.55 7.83 -8.20
C LEU A 477 -20.25 6.47 -8.21
N VAL A 478 -19.46 5.42 -8.40
CA VAL A 478 -19.86 4.03 -8.21
C VAL A 478 -19.07 3.46 -7.02
N PRO A 479 -19.75 3.00 -5.97
CA PRO A 479 -19.07 2.33 -4.86
C PRO A 479 -18.61 0.93 -5.30
N ALA A 480 -17.41 0.54 -4.89
CA ALA A 480 -16.89 -0.81 -5.03
C ALA A 480 -16.34 -1.29 -3.69
N GLY A 481 -16.63 -2.54 -3.29
CA GLY A 481 -16.32 -3.04 -1.95
C GLY A 481 -17.40 -2.65 -0.92
N GLY A 482 -17.58 -3.50 0.13
CA GLY A 482 -18.62 -3.28 1.14
C GLY A 482 -18.11 -2.59 2.41
N ARG A 483 -18.94 -1.76 3.05
CA ARG A 483 -18.73 -1.12 4.38
C ARG A 483 -17.37 -0.43 4.50
N ARG A 484 -16.52 -0.84 5.47
CA ARG A 484 -15.22 -0.21 5.75
C ARG A 484 -14.19 -0.34 4.61
N TYR A 485 -14.46 -1.18 3.62
CA TYR A 485 -13.61 -1.42 2.45
C TYR A 485 -14.14 -0.71 1.19
N ALA A 486 -15.18 0.11 1.32
CA ALA A 486 -15.74 0.84 0.21
C ALA A 486 -14.69 1.78 -0.40
N HIS A 487 -14.44 1.62 -1.68
CA HIS A 487 -13.73 2.59 -2.50
C HIS A 487 -14.67 3.04 -3.61
N TYR A 488 -14.38 4.19 -4.17
CA TYR A 488 -15.26 4.84 -5.14
C TYR A 488 -14.50 5.05 -6.44
N THR A 489 -15.19 4.84 -7.55
CA THR A 489 -14.71 5.13 -8.90
C THR A 489 -15.67 6.10 -9.56
N LEU A 490 -15.23 6.81 -10.60
CA LEU A 490 -16.13 7.63 -11.40
C LEU A 490 -17.14 6.74 -12.12
N ALA A 491 -18.40 7.18 -12.20
CA ALA A 491 -19.38 6.56 -13.08
C ALA A 491 -18.94 6.73 -14.57
N GLU A 492 -19.34 5.81 -15.43
CA GLU A 492 -18.92 5.82 -16.84
C GLU A 492 -19.27 7.16 -17.53
N ASP A 493 -20.45 7.69 -17.25
CA ASP A 493 -20.92 8.96 -17.81
C ASP A 493 -20.21 10.20 -17.23
N ALA A 494 -19.59 10.06 -16.06
CA ALA A 494 -18.82 11.10 -15.40
C ALA A 494 -17.31 11.03 -15.71
N ALA A 495 -16.84 9.96 -16.39
CA ALA A 495 -15.42 9.81 -16.67
C ALA A 495 -14.89 10.91 -17.59
N PRO A 496 -13.72 11.53 -17.30
CA PRO A 496 -13.12 12.53 -18.17
C PRO A 496 -12.82 11.90 -19.54
N ALA A 497 -13.04 12.68 -20.61
CA ALA A 497 -12.66 12.25 -21.95
C ALA A 497 -11.15 11.91 -21.97
N PRO A 498 -10.72 10.85 -22.67
CA PRO A 498 -9.31 10.49 -22.75
C PRO A 498 -8.52 11.68 -23.31
N THR A 499 -7.64 12.23 -22.47
CA THR A 499 -6.73 13.28 -22.91
C THR A 499 -5.69 12.65 -23.83
N ASP A 500 -5.58 13.15 -25.07
CA ASP A 500 -4.50 12.84 -26.01
C ASP A 500 -3.13 13.32 -25.47
N SER A 501 -2.69 12.75 -24.37
CA SER A 501 -1.31 12.92 -23.89
C SER A 501 -0.48 11.75 -24.36
N THR A 502 0.32 11.99 -25.39
CA THR A 502 1.23 11.08 -26.08
C THR A 502 2.40 10.57 -25.21
N ASP A 503 2.31 10.58 -23.88
CA ASP A 503 3.44 10.20 -22.99
C ASP A 503 3.03 9.49 -21.68
N SER A 504 2.02 8.63 -21.71
CA SER A 504 1.77 7.70 -20.60
C SER A 504 2.07 6.27 -21.06
N PRO A 505 2.89 5.49 -20.33
CA PRO A 505 2.93 4.05 -20.55
C PRO A 505 1.53 3.52 -20.25
N ALA A 506 0.95 2.79 -21.21
CA ALA A 506 -0.37 2.19 -21.11
C ALA A 506 -0.50 1.43 -19.79
N PRO A 507 -1.64 1.55 -19.07
CA PRO A 507 -1.91 0.73 -17.90
C PRO A 507 -1.83 -0.76 -18.30
N PRO A 508 -1.48 -1.67 -17.37
CA PRO A 508 -1.41 -3.09 -17.70
C PRO A 508 -2.75 -3.52 -18.29
N LYS A 509 -2.72 -3.94 -19.54
CA LYS A 509 -3.90 -4.26 -20.35
C LYS A 509 -4.81 -5.23 -19.58
N ARG A 510 -6.09 -4.89 -19.45
CA ARG A 510 -7.13 -5.72 -18.81
C ARG A 510 -7.22 -7.09 -19.48
N ARG A 511 -7.71 -8.11 -18.79
CA ARG A 511 -7.88 -9.48 -19.33
C ARG A 511 -8.67 -9.53 -20.66
N ALA A 512 -9.63 -8.63 -20.86
CA ALA A 512 -10.37 -8.48 -22.12
C ALA A 512 -9.46 -8.05 -23.29
N ASP A 513 -8.59 -7.07 -23.06
CA ASP A 513 -7.68 -6.54 -24.08
C ASP A 513 -6.69 -7.58 -24.58
N ARG A 514 -6.23 -8.49 -23.72
CA ARG A 514 -5.31 -9.58 -24.11
C ARG A 514 -5.96 -10.63 -24.99
N ARG A 515 -7.24 -10.88 -24.83
CA ARG A 515 -8.01 -11.77 -25.69
C ARG A 515 -8.12 -11.19 -27.08
N GLU A 516 -8.50 -9.92 -27.21
CA GLU A 516 -8.58 -9.21 -28.47
C GLU A 516 -7.20 -9.08 -29.12
N GLU A 517 -6.18 -8.76 -28.34
CA GLU A 517 -4.79 -8.70 -28.80
C GLU A 517 -4.31 -10.00 -29.45
N ILE A 518 -4.63 -11.15 -28.84
CA ILE A 518 -4.27 -12.45 -29.42
C ILE A 518 -5.12 -12.76 -30.66
N LEU A 519 -6.41 -12.43 -30.65
CA LEU A 519 -7.28 -12.60 -31.78
C LEU A 519 -6.87 -11.70 -32.95
N ASP A 520 -6.46 -10.47 -32.68
CA ASP A 520 -5.99 -9.53 -33.70
C ASP A 520 -4.62 -9.93 -34.26
N ALA A 521 -3.72 -10.42 -33.39
CA ALA A 521 -2.44 -10.98 -33.82
C ALA A 521 -2.60 -12.24 -34.67
N LEU A 522 -3.68 -13.01 -34.46
CA LEU A 522 -4.01 -14.18 -35.26
C LEU A 522 -4.58 -13.80 -36.64
N GLY A 523 -5.30 -12.65 -36.71
CA GLY A 523 -5.93 -12.19 -37.97
C GLY A 523 -6.81 -13.27 -38.64
N ASP A 524 -6.79 -13.32 -39.98
CA ASP A 524 -7.45 -14.34 -40.78
C ASP A 524 -6.50 -15.48 -41.17
N ASP A 525 -5.22 -15.41 -40.79
CA ASP A 525 -4.20 -16.40 -41.12
C ASP A 525 -4.01 -17.45 -40.01
N GLU A 526 -3.25 -18.49 -40.31
CA GLU A 526 -2.83 -19.49 -39.34
C GLU A 526 -1.48 -19.11 -38.72
N ALA A 527 -1.42 -19.07 -37.41
CA ALA A 527 -0.17 -18.75 -36.67
C ALA A 527 0.18 -19.84 -35.65
N THR A 528 1.46 -20.10 -35.45
CA THR A 528 1.92 -20.95 -34.37
C THR A 528 1.94 -20.17 -33.03
N ARG A 529 2.03 -20.90 -31.93
CA ARG A 529 2.20 -20.27 -30.60
C ARG A 529 3.43 -19.37 -30.55
N ALA A 530 4.53 -19.76 -31.21
CA ALA A 530 5.76 -18.98 -31.26
C ALA A 530 5.58 -17.66 -32.03
N ASP A 531 4.85 -17.71 -33.15
CA ASP A 531 4.53 -16.51 -33.94
C ASP A 531 3.69 -15.51 -33.09
N LEU A 532 2.68 -16.01 -32.38
CA LEU A 532 1.83 -15.19 -31.52
C LEU A 532 2.59 -14.60 -30.34
N VAL A 533 3.52 -15.35 -29.74
CA VAL A 533 4.43 -14.84 -28.71
C VAL A 533 5.31 -13.71 -29.26
N ALA A 534 5.85 -13.87 -30.47
CA ALA A 534 6.70 -12.86 -31.12
C ALA A 534 5.94 -11.57 -31.43
N VAL A 535 4.68 -11.67 -31.88
CA VAL A 535 3.85 -10.52 -32.25
C VAL A 535 3.29 -9.80 -31.03
N THR A 536 2.80 -10.55 -30.01
CA THR A 536 2.14 -9.96 -28.83
C THR A 536 3.10 -9.62 -27.68
N GLY A 537 4.34 -10.14 -27.71
CA GLY A 537 5.30 -9.99 -26.61
C GLY A 537 4.91 -10.72 -25.31
N LEU A 538 3.87 -11.55 -25.33
CA LEU A 538 3.41 -12.28 -24.15
C LEU A 538 4.36 -13.45 -23.85
N HIS A 539 4.58 -13.72 -22.56
CA HIS A 539 5.38 -14.88 -22.14
C HIS A 539 4.70 -16.20 -22.57
N ASP A 540 5.49 -17.20 -22.99
CA ASP A 540 5.02 -18.48 -23.55
C ASP A 540 3.99 -19.21 -22.68
N ARG A 541 4.14 -19.21 -21.35
CA ARG A 541 3.15 -19.79 -20.43
C ARG A 541 1.81 -19.04 -20.44
N THR A 542 1.85 -17.72 -20.55
CA THR A 542 0.66 -16.86 -20.64
C THR A 542 -0.06 -17.09 -21.95
N MET A 543 0.67 -17.17 -23.07
CA MET A 543 0.13 -17.48 -24.39
C MET A 543 -0.53 -18.87 -24.39
N THR A 544 0.11 -19.90 -23.86
CA THR A 544 -0.45 -21.25 -23.76
C THR A 544 -1.78 -21.28 -23.00
N ARG A 545 -1.86 -20.54 -21.89
CA ARG A 545 -3.09 -20.41 -21.10
C ARG A 545 -4.21 -19.76 -21.90
N TRP A 546 -3.93 -18.67 -22.58
CA TRP A 546 -4.92 -17.94 -23.38
C TRP A 546 -5.39 -18.73 -24.60
N LEU A 547 -4.51 -19.39 -25.33
CA LEU A 547 -4.89 -20.27 -26.43
C LEU A 547 -5.82 -21.39 -25.96
N THR A 548 -5.58 -21.95 -24.78
CA THR A 548 -6.48 -22.94 -24.17
C THR A 548 -7.86 -22.37 -23.86
N VAL A 549 -7.94 -21.13 -23.37
CA VAL A 549 -9.20 -20.44 -23.10
C VAL A 549 -9.96 -20.15 -24.39
N LEU A 550 -9.29 -19.61 -25.41
CA LEU A 550 -9.89 -19.25 -26.68
C LEU A 550 -10.40 -20.49 -27.44
N LEU A 551 -9.68 -21.63 -27.38
CA LEU A 551 -10.12 -22.92 -27.91
C LEU A 551 -11.40 -23.42 -27.21
N ARG A 552 -11.45 -23.33 -25.86
CA ARG A 552 -12.64 -23.73 -25.10
C ARG A 552 -13.85 -22.84 -25.39
N GLN A 553 -13.62 -21.56 -25.68
CA GLN A 553 -14.68 -20.62 -26.06
C GLN A 553 -15.10 -20.75 -27.53
N GLY A 554 -14.45 -21.62 -28.30
CA GLY A 554 -14.75 -21.81 -29.73
C GLY A 554 -14.42 -20.60 -30.59
N LEU A 555 -13.53 -19.71 -30.14
CA LEU A 555 -13.13 -18.49 -30.86
C LEU A 555 -11.96 -18.74 -31.82
N ILE A 556 -11.18 -19.77 -31.53
CA ILE A 556 -10.10 -20.26 -32.39
C ILE A 556 -10.19 -21.77 -32.54
N GLU A 557 -9.59 -22.29 -33.60
CA GLU A 557 -9.42 -23.71 -33.85
C GLU A 557 -7.94 -24.05 -33.97
N ALA A 558 -7.57 -25.27 -33.58
CA ALA A 558 -6.22 -25.78 -33.74
C ALA A 558 -6.17 -26.78 -34.92
N THR A 559 -5.11 -26.72 -35.71
CA THR A 559 -4.93 -27.60 -36.89
C THR A 559 -4.62 -29.04 -36.52
N GLU A 560 -4.15 -29.30 -35.29
CA GLU A 560 -3.80 -30.64 -34.80
C GLU A 560 -4.49 -30.96 -33.48
N ARG A 561 -4.82 -32.25 -33.27
CA ARG A 561 -5.41 -32.72 -31.99
C ARG A 561 -4.40 -32.71 -30.82
N ASN A 562 -3.10 -32.81 -31.11
CA ASN A 562 -2.06 -32.79 -30.09
C ASN A 562 -1.58 -31.36 -29.84
N LEU A 563 -2.24 -30.66 -28.94
CA LEU A 563 -1.93 -29.26 -28.56
C LEU A 563 -0.53 -29.04 -27.91
N ARG A 564 0.22 -30.12 -27.66
CA ARG A 564 1.59 -30.02 -27.11
C ARG A 564 2.66 -29.99 -28.22
N SER A 565 2.29 -30.26 -29.48
CA SER A 565 3.21 -30.16 -30.62
C SER A 565 3.65 -28.70 -30.81
N PRO A 566 4.94 -28.42 -31.03
CA PRO A 566 5.42 -27.04 -31.29
C PRO A 566 4.91 -26.51 -32.64
N ASN A 567 4.44 -27.38 -33.53
CA ASN A 567 3.99 -27.04 -34.88
C ASN A 567 2.48 -26.81 -34.99
N VAL A 568 1.72 -26.89 -33.87
CA VAL A 568 0.29 -26.60 -33.89
C VAL A 568 0.07 -25.15 -34.33
N ARG A 569 -0.80 -24.99 -35.34
CA ARG A 569 -1.27 -23.70 -35.80
C ARG A 569 -2.69 -23.45 -35.30
N TYR A 570 -2.97 -22.21 -35.04
CA TYR A 570 -4.26 -21.73 -34.56
C TYR A 570 -4.83 -20.76 -35.58
N ARG A 571 -6.15 -20.79 -35.80
CA ARG A 571 -6.88 -19.86 -36.66
C ARG A 571 -8.16 -19.40 -36.01
N ARG A 572 -8.67 -18.22 -36.37
CA ARG A 572 -9.98 -17.72 -35.93
C ARG A 572 -11.10 -18.63 -36.45
N THR A 573 -12.08 -18.92 -35.60
CA THR A 573 -13.30 -19.62 -36.01
C THR A 573 -14.20 -18.62 -36.73
N SER A 574 -14.50 -18.86 -38.03
CA SER A 574 -15.47 -18.05 -38.74
C SER A 574 -16.87 -18.28 -38.17
N LYS A 575 -17.41 -17.31 -37.38
CA LYS A 575 -18.84 -17.32 -37.06
C LYS A 575 -19.65 -17.21 -38.36
N ARG A 576 -20.28 -18.26 -38.79
CA ARG A 576 -21.46 -18.16 -39.66
C ARG A 576 -22.52 -17.46 -38.85
N THR A 577 -22.86 -16.23 -39.21
CA THR A 577 -24.10 -15.55 -38.83
C THR A 577 -25.26 -16.42 -39.24
N LEU A 578 -25.89 -17.10 -38.29
CA LEU A 578 -27.24 -17.64 -38.43
C LEU A 578 -28.21 -16.47 -38.16
N ASP A 579 -28.44 -15.66 -39.21
CA ASP A 579 -29.60 -14.82 -39.36
C ASP A 579 -29.74 -14.48 -40.83
N GLU A 580 -30.59 -15.25 -41.50
CA GLU A 580 -31.40 -14.93 -42.69
C GLU A 580 -31.91 -16.21 -43.33
N THR A 581 -32.97 -16.79 -42.80
CA THR A 581 -34.04 -17.42 -43.57
C THR A 581 -35.27 -17.46 -42.68
N GLY A 582 -36.04 -16.37 -42.73
CA GLY A 582 -37.43 -16.32 -42.34
C GLY A 582 -38.28 -16.69 -43.54
N GLY A 583 -39.28 -17.41 -43.32
CA GLY A 583 -40.44 -17.59 -44.10
C GLY A 583 -41.63 -17.56 -43.18
#